data_6cce66d93af6c180c23fe9029f050f74
#
_entry.id   6cce66d93af6c180c23fe9029f050f74
#
_cell.length_a   1.000
_cell.length_b   1.000
_cell.length_c   1.000
_cell.angle_alpha   90.00
_cell.angle_beta   90.00
_cell.angle_gamma   90.00
#
_symmetry.space_group_name_H-M   'P 1'
#
loop_
_entity.id
_entity.type
_entity.pdbx_description
1 polymer ?
#
loop_
_entity_poly.entity_id
_entity_poly.type
_entity_poly.pdbx_seq_one_letter_code
_entity_poly.pdbx_strand_id
1 'polypeptide(L)'
;MPRILYFSRAYSPHDHRFLQAMAENGDTVWVIHLENRSQPLEDRPLPAGVERLHWLADKVNFGYGRLPLFLAAFRSLLERVKPEVVLAGPIQSCAFLVAASGFPRLVSMSWGYDLLIDARRNRWMAAITRFTLRRSAAFVGDCETIRRLAIEYGMNSERIVTFPWGVDLHHFSPDQRKAGQGEEFVFLSTRSWEPIYGVDGIARAFSEIAPRYPHAHLILLGNGSQAGTLRKIISKAGVLERVSMPGQIGFQALPRYYRLADVYVSASHSDGTSISMLEAMACGRAVIVSDLPGNREWITPGQQGWLFPDGDWQALADIMEQAIQRRDLLEKMGQAARRLVEERADWPRNFPKLYQAMAWAINPAR
;
A
#
# COMPACT_ATOMS: atom_id res chain seq x y z
N MET A 1 1.88 -28.84 -1.38
CA MET A 1 1.16 -27.55 -1.39
C MET A 1 0.70 -27.29 0.03
N PRO A 2 1.08 -26.17 0.65
CA PRO A 2 0.75 -25.88 2.03
C PRO A 2 -0.73 -25.51 2.20
N ARG A 3 -1.26 -25.79 3.40
CA ARG A 3 -2.59 -25.36 3.84
C ARG A 3 -2.45 -24.05 4.57
N ILE A 4 -2.93 -22.97 3.96
CA ILE A 4 -2.69 -21.59 4.37
C ILE A 4 -3.99 -20.97 4.91
N LEU A 5 -3.93 -20.39 6.10
CA LEU A 5 -4.95 -19.47 6.58
C LEU A 5 -4.44 -18.04 6.43
N TYR A 6 -5.08 -17.26 5.57
CA TYR A 6 -4.78 -15.84 5.37
C TYR A 6 -5.71 -15.00 6.24
N PHE A 7 -5.14 -14.12 7.09
CA PHE A 7 -5.89 -13.32 8.03
C PHE A 7 -5.57 -11.85 7.93
N SER A 8 -6.49 -11.05 7.40
CA SER A 8 -6.37 -9.60 7.27
C SER A 8 -7.54 -8.86 7.93
N ARG A 9 -7.46 -7.52 7.99
CA ARG A 9 -8.54 -6.72 8.59
C ARG A 9 -9.80 -6.71 7.74
N ALA A 10 -9.62 -6.49 6.43
CA ALA A 10 -10.70 -6.45 5.45
C ALA A 10 -10.13 -6.83 4.09
N TYR A 11 -10.97 -7.23 3.17
CA TYR A 11 -10.55 -7.55 1.81
C TYR A 11 -10.12 -6.31 1.05
N SER A 12 -8.87 -6.27 0.64
CA SER A 12 -8.21 -5.13 -0.02
C SER A 12 -7.55 -5.57 -1.34
N PRO A 13 -7.11 -4.61 -2.20
CA PRO A 13 -6.33 -4.93 -3.40
C PRO A 13 -5.05 -5.73 -3.12
N HIS A 14 -4.44 -5.53 -1.96
CA HIS A 14 -3.29 -6.33 -1.53
C HIS A 14 -3.68 -7.77 -1.26
N ASP A 15 -4.76 -7.97 -0.47
CA ASP A 15 -5.27 -9.31 -0.16
C ASP A 15 -5.62 -10.06 -1.44
N HIS A 16 -6.34 -9.42 -2.36
CA HIS A 16 -6.68 -10.03 -3.65
C HIS A 16 -5.46 -10.59 -4.37
N ARG A 17 -4.40 -9.79 -4.48
CA ARG A 17 -3.17 -10.15 -5.17
C ARG A 17 -2.46 -11.34 -4.52
N PHE A 18 -2.33 -11.34 -3.19
CA PHE A 18 -1.71 -12.46 -2.46
C PHE A 18 -2.54 -13.73 -2.58
N LEU A 19 -3.85 -13.62 -2.38
CA LEU A 19 -4.77 -14.75 -2.46
C LEU A 19 -4.80 -15.37 -3.86
N GLN A 20 -4.84 -14.55 -4.90
CA GLN A 20 -4.80 -14.98 -6.30
C GLN A 20 -3.52 -15.76 -6.59
N ALA A 21 -2.37 -15.20 -6.24
CA ALA A 21 -1.08 -15.84 -6.52
C ALA A 21 -0.89 -17.17 -5.76
N MET A 22 -1.37 -17.26 -4.51
CA MET A 22 -1.37 -18.51 -3.78
C MET A 22 -2.31 -19.57 -4.40
N ALA A 23 -3.51 -19.17 -4.81
CA ALA A 23 -4.47 -20.07 -5.48
C ALA A 23 -3.94 -20.56 -6.85
N GLU A 24 -3.34 -19.68 -7.65
CA GLU A 24 -2.71 -20.01 -8.94
C GLU A 24 -1.50 -20.96 -8.77
N ASN A 25 -0.79 -20.86 -7.64
CA ASN A 25 0.26 -21.82 -7.27
C ASN A 25 -0.30 -23.18 -6.81
N GLY A 26 -1.62 -23.32 -6.69
CA GLY A 26 -2.32 -24.55 -6.30
C GLY A 26 -2.37 -24.79 -4.79
N ASP A 27 -2.12 -23.79 -3.95
CA ASP A 27 -2.21 -23.92 -2.50
C ASP A 27 -3.66 -24.03 -2.04
N THR A 28 -3.87 -24.71 -0.91
CA THR A 28 -5.17 -24.70 -0.22
C THR A 28 -5.26 -23.45 0.64
N VAL A 29 -6.09 -22.49 0.24
CA VAL A 29 -6.14 -21.16 0.87
C VAL A 29 -7.51 -20.89 1.47
N TRP A 30 -7.52 -20.62 2.77
CA TRP A 30 -8.67 -20.04 3.46
C TRP A 30 -8.39 -18.59 3.82
N VAL A 31 -9.41 -17.74 3.77
CA VAL A 31 -9.34 -16.34 4.18
C VAL A 31 -10.36 -16.03 5.25
N ILE A 32 -9.93 -15.26 6.24
CA ILE A 32 -10.78 -14.62 7.25
C ILE A 32 -10.44 -13.15 7.39
N HIS A 33 -11.45 -12.36 7.77
CA HIS A 33 -11.28 -10.93 8.04
C HIS A 33 -11.66 -10.61 9.48
N LEU A 34 -11.03 -9.55 10.03
CA LEU A 34 -11.30 -9.07 11.38
C LEU A 34 -12.42 -8.03 11.41
N GLU A 35 -12.67 -7.35 10.29
CA GLU A 35 -13.70 -6.32 10.15
C GLU A 35 -14.70 -6.70 9.08
N ASN A 36 -15.98 -6.49 9.38
CA ASN A 36 -17.05 -6.56 8.40
C ASN A 36 -17.40 -5.13 7.98
N ARG A 37 -16.94 -4.73 6.80
CA ARG A 37 -17.17 -3.38 6.26
C ARG A 37 -18.38 -3.35 5.36
N SER A 38 -19.19 -2.30 5.47
CA SER A 38 -20.33 -2.07 4.60
C SER A 38 -19.93 -1.69 3.16
N GLN A 39 -18.75 -1.08 3.01
CA GLN A 39 -18.16 -0.77 1.70
C GLN A 39 -16.89 -1.57 1.48
N PRO A 40 -16.79 -2.36 0.40
CA PRO A 40 -15.59 -3.10 0.08
C PRO A 40 -14.44 -2.15 -0.29
N LEU A 41 -13.22 -2.53 0.09
CA LEU A 41 -11.99 -1.86 -0.34
C LEU A 41 -11.51 -2.36 -1.70
N GLU A 42 -11.94 -3.57 -2.07
CA GLU A 42 -11.62 -4.24 -3.34
C GLU A 42 -12.94 -4.62 -4.02
N ASP A 43 -13.08 -4.30 -5.30
CA ASP A 43 -14.26 -4.55 -6.12
C ASP A 43 -14.23 -5.90 -6.86
N ARG A 44 -13.06 -6.51 -6.98
CA ARG A 44 -12.91 -7.83 -7.58
C ARG A 44 -13.42 -8.92 -6.63
N PRO A 45 -14.07 -9.99 -7.13
CA PRO A 45 -14.46 -11.13 -6.30
C PRO A 45 -13.23 -11.83 -5.72
N LEU A 46 -13.44 -12.66 -4.70
CA LEU A 46 -12.38 -13.55 -4.22
C LEU A 46 -11.89 -14.45 -5.37
N PRO A 47 -10.57 -14.68 -5.48
CA PRO A 47 -10.01 -15.53 -6.50
C PRO A 47 -10.57 -16.98 -6.43
N ALA A 48 -10.72 -17.60 -7.59
CA ALA A 48 -11.14 -19.01 -7.66
C ALA A 48 -10.17 -19.91 -6.86
N GLY A 49 -10.71 -20.84 -6.09
CA GLY A 49 -9.91 -21.72 -5.22
C GLY A 49 -9.61 -21.16 -3.82
N VAL A 50 -10.01 -19.91 -3.53
CA VAL A 50 -9.91 -19.33 -2.18
C VAL A 50 -11.26 -19.43 -1.48
N GLU A 51 -11.28 -20.06 -0.31
CA GLU A 51 -12.49 -20.19 0.51
C GLU A 51 -12.53 -19.15 1.63
N ARG A 52 -13.59 -18.34 1.67
CA ARG A 52 -13.85 -17.45 2.81
C ARG A 52 -14.51 -18.23 3.93
N LEU A 53 -13.88 -18.23 5.11
CA LEU A 53 -14.45 -18.80 6.30
C LEU A 53 -15.17 -17.72 7.12
N HIS A 54 -16.39 -18.06 7.52
CA HIS A 54 -17.16 -17.23 8.45
C HIS A 54 -16.83 -17.57 9.90
N TRP A 55 -16.66 -16.53 10.70
CA TRP A 55 -16.32 -16.65 12.11
C TRP A 55 -16.87 -15.50 12.94
N LEU A 56 -16.43 -15.39 14.20
CA LEU A 56 -16.98 -14.42 15.17
C LEU A 56 -16.96 -12.95 14.65
N ALA A 57 -15.91 -12.53 13.94
CA ALA A 57 -15.77 -11.16 13.47
C ALA A 57 -16.81 -10.73 12.43
N ASP A 58 -17.51 -11.66 11.79
CA ASP A 58 -18.62 -11.33 10.90
C ASP A 58 -19.86 -10.79 11.67
N LYS A 59 -19.93 -11.06 12.97
CA LYS A 59 -21.07 -10.69 13.84
C LYS A 59 -20.72 -9.71 14.94
N VAL A 60 -19.44 -9.66 15.35
CA VAL A 60 -18.98 -8.89 16.52
C VAL A 60 -17.73 -8.13 16.14
N ASN A 61 -17.74 -6.82 16.35
CA ASN A 61 -16.56 -5.98 16.13
C ASN A 61 -15.45 -6.32 17.12
N PHE A 62 -14.22 -6.45 16.60
CA PHE A 62 -13.05 -6.66 17.44
C PHE A 62 -12.74 -5.44 18.31
N GLY A 63 -12.30 -5.73 19.52
CA GLY A 63 -11.76 -4.77 20.48
C GLY A 63 -10.97 -5.51 21.53
N TYR A 64 -9.93 -4.91 22.08
CA TYR A 64 -9.05 -5.56 23.07
C TYR A 64 -9.79 -6.03 24.32
N GLY A 65 -10.87 -5.35 24.73
CA GLY A 65 -11.73 -5.79 25.83
C GLY A 65 -12.49 -7.10 25.56
N ARG A 66 -12.61 -7.50 24.31
CA ARG A 66 -13.24 -8.75 23.87
C ARG A 66 -12.21 -9.83 23.49
N LEU A 67 -10.95 -9.60 23.76
CA LEU A 67 -9.86 -10.51 23.37
C LEU A 67 -10.10 -11.98 23.78
N PRO A 68 -10.53 -12.32 25.01
CA PRO A 68 -10.78 -13.72 25.39
C PRO A 68 -11.80 -14.41 24.48
N LEU A 69 -12.88 -13.72 24.12
CA LEU A 69 -13.92 -14.23 23.23
C LEU A 69 -13.36 -14.51 21.82
N PHE A 70 -12.60 -13.57 21.27
CA PHE A 70 -11.97 -13.72 19.96
C PHE A 70 -10.90 -14.82 19.94
N LEU A 71 -10.13 -14.99 21.03
CA LEU A 71 -9.17 -16.08 21.17
C LEU A 71 -9.83 -17.44 21.20
N ALA A 72 -10.92 -17.60 21.95
CA ALA A 72 -11.69 -18.86 21.98
C ALA A 72 -12.22 -19.22 20.58
N ALA A 73 -12.87 -18.26 19.92
CA ALA A 73 -13.40 -18.48 18.55
C ALA A 73 -12.29 -18.78 17.55
N PHE A 74 -11.13 -18.08 17.63
CA PHE A 74 -10.01 -18.29 16.72
C PHE A 74 -9.34 -19.67 16.94
N ARG A 75 -9.17 -20.11 18.20
CA ARG A 75 -8.64 -21.46 18.51
C ARG A 75 -9.56 -22.55 17.97
N SER A 76 -10.88 -22.43 18.15
CA SER A 76 -11.84 -23.36 17.58
C SER A 76 -11.77 -23.41 16.04
N LEU A 77 -11.55 -22.25 15.39
CA LEU A 77 -11.33 -22.18 13.95
C LEU A 77 -10.05 -22.93 13.54
N LEU A 78 -8.94 -22.73 14.26
CA LEU A 78 -7.66 -23.41 14.00
C LEU A 78 -7.79 -24.94 14.15
N GLU A 79 -8.52 -25.42 15.15
CA GLU A 79 -8.78 -26.86 15.35
C GLU A 79 -9.58 -27.49 14.21
N ARG A 80 -10.53 -26.74 13.66
CA ARG A 80 -11.37 -27.17 12.53
C ARG A 80 -10.61 -27.18 11.21
N VAL A 81 -9.85 -26.10 10.91
CA VAL A 81 -9.18 -25.87 9.63
C VAL A 81 -7.84 -26.58 9.57
N LYS A 82 -7.12 -26.65 10.69
CA LYS A 82 -5.78 -27.23 10.84
C LYS A 82 -4.80 -26.71 9.79
N PRO A 83 -4.61 -25.36 9.68
CA PRO A 83 -3.68 -24.81 8.72
C PRO A 83 -2.24 -25.18 9.08
N GLU A 84 -1.39 -25.31 8.07
CA GLU A 84 0.04 -25.53 8.26
C GLU A 84 0.77 -24.22 8.60
N VAL A 85 0.25 -23.11 8.11
CA VAL A 85 0.77 -21.78 8.36
C VAL A 85 -0.37 -20.76 8.39
N VAL A 86 -0.21 -19.72 9.21
CA VAL A 86 -1.09 -18.54 9.22
C VAL A 86 -0.29 -17.33 8.76
N LEU A 87 -0.73 -16.71 7.66
CA LEU A 87 -0.27 -15.41 7.20
C LEU A 87 -1.19 -14.35 7.80
N ALA A 88 -0.67 -13.45 8.62
CA ALA A 88 -1.52 -12.48 9.30
C ALA A 88 -0.92 -11.07 9.35
N GLY A 89 -1.75 -10.07 9.04
CA GLY A 89 -1.46 -8.64 9.14
C GLY A 89 -2.74 -7.81 9.22
N PRO A 90 -2.70 -6.62 9.81
CA PRO A 90 -1.56 -5.91 10.42
C PRO A 90 -1.13 -6.50 11.79
N ILE A 91 0.03 -6.00 12.26
CA ILE A 91 0.75 -6.57 13.41
C ILE A 91 -0.04 -6.49 14.72
N GLN A 92 -0.67 -5.34 15.04
CA GLN A 92 -1.32 -5.09 16.32
C GLN A 92 -2.73 -5.68 16.43
N SER A 93 -3.27 -6.22 15.35
CA SER A 93 -4.63 -6.78 15.34
C SER A 93 -4.65 -8.25 14.90
N CYS A 94 -4.64 -8.54 13.61
CA CYS A 94 -4.74 -9.91 13.10
C CYS A 94 -3.55 -10.77 13.52
N ALA A 95 -2.30 -10.31 13.31
CA ALA A 95 -1.12 -11.05 13.73
C ALA A 95 -1.03 -11.19 15.26
N PHE A 96 -1.42 -10.15 16.01
CA PHE A 96 -1.49 -10.22 17.47
C PHE A 96 -2.47 -11.29 17.95
N LEU A 97 -3.64 -11.42 17.33
CA LEU A 97 -4.62 -12.44 17.71
C LEU A 97 -4.05 -13.86 17.47
N VAL A 98 -3.36 -14.06 16.35
CA VAL A 98 -2.68 -15.34 16.07
C VAL A 98 -1.59 -15.62 17.11
N ALA A 99 -0.72 -14.66 17.39
CA ALA A 99 0.34 -14.78 18.38
C ALA A 99 -0.19 -15.07 19.78
N ALA A 100 -1.29 -14.40 20.18
CA ALA A 100 -1.96 -14.57 21.47
C ALA A 100 -2.72 -15.92 21.58
N SER A 101 -3.14 -16.50 20.46
CA SER A 101 -3.75 -17.84 20.46
C SER A 101 -2.77 -18.96 20.81
N GLY A 102 -1.45 -18.69 20.67
CA GLY A 102 -0.39 -19.68 20.86
C GLY A 102 -0.05 -20.49 19.62
N PHE A 103 -0.63 -20.15 18.44
CA PHE A 103 -0.30 -20.86 17.20
C PHE A 103 1.16 -20.58 16.78
N PRO A 104 2.01 -21.63 16.62
CA PRO A 104 3.46 -21.43 16.50
C PRO A 104 3.94 -21.04 15.09
N ARG A 105 3.16 -21.30 14.05
CA ARG A 105 3.54 -21.10 12.64
C ARG A 105 2.92 -19.85 12.06
N LEU A 106 3.11 -18.73 12.77
CA LEU A 106 2.70 -17.40 12.35
C LEU A 106 3.76 -16.78 11.45
N VAL A 107 3.38 -16.39 10.24
CA VAL A 107 4.09 -15.42 9.41
C VAL A 107 3.37 -14.08 9.55
N SER A 108 3.97 -13.14 10.25
CA SER A 108 3.39 -11.80 10.38
C SER A 108 3.71 -10.93 9.17
N MET A 109 2.73 -10.16 8.70
CA MET A 109 2.84 -9.27 7.54
C MET A 109 2.59 -7.84 7.96
N SER A 110 3.47 -6.91 7.57
CA SER A 110 3.28 -5.49 7.82
C SER A 110 2.66 -4.80 6.60
N TRP A 111 1.67 -3.95 6.85
CA TRP A 111 1.06 -3.06 5.86
C TRP A 111 1.69 -1.67 5.84
N GLY A 112 2.85 -1.50 6.49
CA GLY A 112 3.57 -0.24 6.59
C GLY A 112 3.12 0.60 7.79
N TYR A 113 1.92 1.14 7.77
CA TYR A 113 1.40 2.03 8.81
C TYR A 113 1.40 1.41 10.22
N ASP A 114 1.25 0.10 10.31
CA ASP A 114 1.24 -0.65 11.57
C ASP A 114 2.59 -0.54 12.31
N LEU A 115 3.72 -0.57 11.62
CA LEU A 115 5.04 -0.35 12.22
C LEU A 115 5.47 1.13 12.22
N LEU A 116 5.10 1.90 11.20
CA LEU A 116 5.49 3.31 11.09
C LEU A 116 4.74 4.20 12.08
N ILE A 117 3.46 3.93 12.32
CA ILE A 117 2.55 4.78 13.12
C ILE A 117 2.00 4.04 14.34
N ASP A 118 1.28 2.94 14.15
CA ASP A 118 0.54 2.30 15.25
C ASP A 118 1.46 1.78 16.32
N ALA A 119 2.61 1.20 16.00
CA ALA A 119 3.59 0.72 16.97
C ALA A 119 4.14 1.83 17.87
N ARG A 120 4.15 3.07 17.38
CA ARG A 120 4.67 4.26 18.10
C ARG A 120 3.59 5.08 18.79
N ARG A 121 2.32 4.76 18.57
CA ARG A 121 1.18 5.52 19.07
C ARG A 121 1.15 5.64 20.60
N ASN A 122 1.54 4.59 21.31
CA ASN A 122 1.66 4.56 22.77
C ASN A 122 2.42 3.31 23.24
N ARG A 123 2.78 3.27 24.53
CA ARG A 123 3.53 2.14 25.13
C ARG A 123 2.81 0.80 25.05
N TRP A 124 1.48 0.80 25.06
CA TRP A 124 0.67 -0.41 24.92
C TRP A 124 0.77 -0.99 23.51
N MET A 125 0.63 -0.17 22.49
CA MET A 125 0.81 -0.61 21.10
C MET A 125 2.24 -1.10 20.82
N ALA A 126 3.24 -0.42 21.38
CA ALA A 126 4.63 -0.89 21.32
C ALA A 126 4.80 -2.26 21.99
N ALA A 127 4.16 -2.51 23.13
CA ALA A 127 4.21 -3.79 23.82
C ALA A 127 3.53 -4.91 23.02
N ILE A 128 2.35 -4.65 22.44
CA ILE A 128 1.64 -5.58 21.54
C ILE A 128 2.52 -5.91 20.32
N THR A 129 3.15 -4.89 19.72
CA THR A 129 4.04 -5.10 18.56
C THR A 129 5.20 -6.01 18.91
N ARG A 130 5.91 -5.74 20.02
CA ARG A 130 7.01 -6.61 20.49
C ARG A 130 6.54 -8.03 20.80
N PHE A 131 5.41 -8.16 21.47
CA PHE A 131 4.83 -9.47 21.77
C PHE A 131 4.56 -10.28 20.51
N THR A 132 3.93 -9.64 19.52
CA THR A 132 3.56 -10.29 18.26
C THR A 132 4.81 -10.71 17.48
N LEU A 133 5.74 -9.78 17.26
CA LEU A 133 6.94 -10.05 16.47
C LEU A 133 7.85 -11.11 17.08
N ARG A 134 8.03 -11.11 18.41
CA ARG A 134 8.81 -12.15 19.10
C ARG A 134 8.19 -13.54 19.04
N ARG A 135 6.89 -13.64 18.77
CA ARG A 135 6.16 -14.91 18.64
C ARG A 135 5.92 -15.31 17.19
N SER A 136 6.29 -14.46 16.25
CA SER A 136 6.22 -14.79 14.82
C SER A 136 7.35 -15.71 14.43
N ALA A 137 7.04 -16.79 13.71
CA ALA A 137 8.02 -17.72 13.16
C ALA A 137 8.82 -17.10 12.01
N ALA A 138 8.18 -16.19 11.26
CA ALA A 138 8.79 -15.37 10.23
C ALA A 138 8.01 -14.04 10.06
N PHE A 139 8.64 -13.10 9.40
CA PHE A 139 8.06 -11.78 9.10
C PHE A 139 8.23 -11.43 7.63
N VAL A 140 7.23 -10.77 7.06
CA VAL A 140 7.25 -10.24 5.69
C VAL A 140 6.96 -8.74 5.72
N GLY A 141 7.84 -7.97 5.11
CA GLY A 141 7.70 -6.52 4.91
C GLY A 141 7.99 -6.11 3.47
N ASP A 142 7.56 -4.91 3.12
CA ASP A 142 7.61 -4.40 1.74
C ASP A 142 8.86 -3.56 1.43
N CYS A 143 9.61 -3.13 2.45
CA CYS A 143 10.80 -2.28 2.29
C CYS A 143 11.80 -2.44 3.44
N GLU A 144 13.02 -1.94 3.26
CA GLU A 144 14.08 -2.01 4.25
C GLU A 144 13.76 -1.19 5.51
N THR A 145 13.02 -0.09 5.36
CA THR A 145 12.54 0.71 6.50
C THR A 145 11.65 -0.13 7.43
N ILE A 146 10.73 -0.91 6.87
CA ILE A 146 9.86 -1.83 7.64
C ILE A 146 10.68 -2.98 8.25
N ARG A 147 11.66 -3.51 7.52
CA ARG A 147 12.58 -4.53 8.06
C ARG A 147 13.29 -4.03 9.32
N ARG A 148 13.90 -2.84 9.27
CA ARG A 148 14.61 -2.25 10.42
C ARG A 148 13.69 -2.07 11.62
N LEU A 149 12.48 -1.55 11.42
CA LEU A 149 11.49 -1.41 12.49
C LEU A 149 11.10 -2.77 13.10
N ALA A 150 10.89 -3.80 12.28
CA ALA A 150 10.58 -5.13 12.79
C ALA A 150 11.69 -5.67 13.71
N ILE A 151 12.97 -5.46 13.35
CA ILE A 151 14.11 -5.83 14.18
C ILE A 151 14.12 -5.02 15.49
N GLU A 152 13.91 -3.71 15.46
CA GLU A 152 13.82 -2.85 16.65
C GLU A 152 12.73 -3.31 17.63
N TYR A 153 11.62 -3.83 17.10
CA TYR A 153 10.54 -4.42 17.91
C TYR A 153 10.77 -5.89 18.30
N GLY A 154 11.93 -6.46 17.95
CA GLY A 154 12.38 -7.76 18.45
C GLY A 154 12.10 -8.94 17.53
N MET A 155 11.84 -8.72 16.24
CA MET A 155 11.84 -9.79 15.25
C MET A 155 13.27 -10.30 15.02
N ASN A 156 13.42 -11.61 14.88
CA ASN A 156 14.71 -12.21 14.49
C ASN A 156 15.09 -11.79 13.06
N SER A 157 16.25 -11.13 12.91
CA SER A 157 16.73 -10.62 11.64
C SER A 157 16.92 -11.67 10.53
N GLU A 158 17.18 -12.93 10.91
CA GLU A 158 17.34 -14.07 10.01
C GLU A 158 16.01 -14.66 9.52
N ARG A 159 14.89 -14.26 10.12
CA ARG A 159 13.53 -14.72 9.82
C ARG A 159 12.68 -13.63 9.18
N ILE A 160 13.31 -12.66 8.52
CA ILE A 160 12.65 -11.56 7.81
C ILE A 160 12.86 -11.71 6.31
N VAL A 161 11.78 -11.76 5.58
CA VAL A 161 11.77 -11.63 4.11
C VAL A 161 11.29 -10.24 3.76
N THR A 162 12.06 -9.52 2.96
CA THR A 162 11.70 -8.17 2.50
C THR A 162 11.66 -8.15 0.99
N PHE A 163 10.54 -7.73 0.44
CA PHE A 163 10.39 -7.50 -0.98
C PHE A 163 9.27 -6.47 -1.23
N PRO A 164 9.44 -5.58 -2.20
CA PRO A 164 8.34 -4.70 -2.63
C PRO A 164 7.16 -5.57 -3.08
N TRP A 165 5.95 -5.22 -2.66
CA TRP A 165 4.77 -6.02 -3.00
C TRP A 165 4.41 -5.93 -4.49
N GLY A 166 5.20 -5.20 -5.24
CA GLY A 166 5.27 -5.24 -6.68
C GLY A 166 4.02 -4.75 -7.41
N VAL A 167 4.15 -4.74 -8.70
CA VAL A 167 3.11 -4.29 -9.65
C VAL A 167 2.99 -5.33 -10.75
N ASP A 168 1.78 -5.51 -11.27
CA ASP A 168 1.56 -6.21 -12.53
C ASP A 168 2.06 -5.31 -13.68
N LEU A 169 3.23 -5.62 -14.21
CA LEU A 169 3.90 -4.84 -15.25
C LEU A 169 3.27 -4.99 -16.65
N HIS A 170 2.39 -5.97 -16.83
CA HIS A 170 1.59 -6.10 -18.05
C HIS A 170 0.37 -5.19 -18.00
N HIS A 171 -0.32 -5.17 -16.86
CA HIS A 171 -1.47 -4.32 -16.64
C HIS A 171 -1.07 -2.84 -16.56
N PHE A 172 -0.06 -2.51 -15.74
CA PHE A 172 0.52 -1.18 -15.65
C PHE A 172 1.75 -1.09 -16.56
N SER A 173 1.54 -0.58 -17.75
CA SER A 173 2.57 -0.44 -18.77
C SER A 173 2.46 0.91 -19.47
N PRO A 174 3.57 1.47 -20.00
CA PRO A 174 3.52 2.67 -20.81
C PRO A 174 2.64 2.48 -22.04
N ASP A 175 2.15 3.57 -22.61
CA ASP A 175 1.54 3.64 -23.92
C ASP A 175 2.38 4.47 -24.89
N GLN A 176 1.81 4.80 -26.06
CA GLN A 176 2.48 5.63 -27.05
C GLN A 176 2.58 7.11 -26.64
N ARG A 177 1.72 7.55 -25.71
CA ARG A 177 1.76 8.93 -25.19
C ARG A 177 2.95 9.11 -24.27
N LYS A 178 3.88 9.94 -24.67
CA LYS A 178 5.02 10.30 -23.83
C LYS A 178 4.65 11.42 -22.87
N ALA A 179 5.11 11.32 -21.63
CA ALA A 179 4.95 12.36 -20.63
C ALA A 179 5.58 13.68 -21.11
N GLY A 180 4.92 14.81 -20.83
CA GLY A 180 5.37 16.12 -21.25
C GLY A 180 5.10 16.47 -22.73
N GLN A 181 4.47 15.62 -23.49
CA GLN A 181 4.07 15.87 -24.88
C GLN A 181 2.55 16.14 -24.96
N GLY A 182 2.17 17.34 -25.21
CA GLY A 182 0.78 17.76 -25.32
C GLY A 182 0.61 19.22 -24.96
N GLU A 183 -0.56 19.79 -25.25
CA GLU A 183 -0.86 21.18 -24.89
C GLU A 183 -1.13 21.30 -23.38
N GLU A 184 -1.82 20.31 -22.81
CA GLU A 184 -2.14 20.22 -21.39
C GLU A 184 -1.02 19.57 -20.59
N PHE A 185 -0.95 19.88 -19.29
CA PHE A 185 -0.08 19.25 -18.31
C PHE A 185 -0.90 18.65 -17.17
N VAL A 186 -0.85 17.35 -16.98
CA VAL A 186 -1.72 16.62 -16.07
C VAL A 186 -0.95 16.08 -14.87
N PHE A 187 -1.29 16.56 -13.68
CA PHE A 187 -0.92 15.95 -12.40
C PHE A 187 -1.97 14.93 -11.99
N LEU A 188 -1.54 13.77 -11.45
CA LEU A 188 -2.42 12.72 -10.98
C LEU A 188 -2.08 12.33 -9.55
N SER A 189 -3.08 12.22 -8.68
CA SER A 189 -3.00 11.48 -7.42
C SER A 189 -4.10 10.43 -7.35
N THR A 190 -3.74 9.22 -6.92
CA THR A 190 -4.66 8.08 -6.76
C THR A 190 -4.82 7.67 -5.30
N ARG A 191 -4.40 8.55 -4.38
CA ARG A 191 -4.44 8.30 -2.93
C ARG A 191 -5.86 8.50 -2.40
N SER A 192 -6.25 7.69 -1.43
CA SER A 192 -7.49 7.89 -0.67
C SER A 192 -7.48 9.27 0.02
N TRP A 193 -8.65 9.91 0.11
CA TRP A 193 -8.76 11.27 0.65
C TRP A 193 -8.87 11.24 2.19
N GLU A 194 -7.87 10.61 2.81
CA GLU A 194 -7.71 10.56 4.27
C GLU A 194 -6.50 11.41 4.69
N PRO A 195 -6.51 12.01 5.90
CA PRO A 195 -5.46 12.93 6.35
C PRO A 195 -4.04 12.37 6.20
N ILE A 196 -3.86 11.07 6.42
CA ILE A 196 -2.56 10.41 6.32
C ILE A 196 -1.94 10.47 4.91
N TYR A 197 -2.75 10.71 3.89
CA TYR A 197 -2.27 10.75 2.50
C TYR A 197 -2.04 12.17 1.96
N GLY A 198 -2.30 13.22 2.77
CA GLY A 198 -1.94 14.60 2.46
C GLY A 198 -2.52 15.16 1.16
N VAL A 199 -3.66 14.62 0.69
CA VAL A 199 -4.25 15.04 -0.60
C VAL A 199 -4.70 16.51 -0.57
N ASP A 200 -5.02 17.04 0.61
CA ASP A 200 -5.31 18.47 0.79
C ASP A 200 -4.06 19.33 0.55
N GLY A 201 -2.86 18.86 0.88
CA GLY A 201 -1.60 19.50 0.51
C GLY A 201 -1.40 19.57 -1.01
N ILE A 202 -1.75 18.49 -1.74
CA ILE A 202 -1.71 18.48 -3.22
C ILE A 202 -2.69 19.50 -3.79
N ALA A 203 -3.92 19.54 -3.26
CA ALA A 203 -4.92 20.51 -3.69
C ALA A 203 -4.49 21.96 -3.44
N ARG A 204 -3.85 22.25 -2.29
CA ARG A 204 -3.28 23.58 -1.98
C ARG A 204 -2.15 23.95 -2.95
N ALA A 205 -1.17 23.06 -3.12
CA ALA A 205 -0.04 23.25 -4.01
C ALA A 205 -0.50 23.53 -5.46
N PHE A 206 -1.41 22.71 -5.98
CA PHE A 206 -1.99 22.93 -7.30
C PHE A 206 -2.74 24.26 -7.39
N SER A 207 -3.54 24.60 -6.38
CA SER A 207 -4.30 25.85 -6.34
C SER A 207 -3.42 27.10 -6.40
N GLU A 208 -2.20 27.03 -5.87
CA GLU A 208 -1.24 28.12 -5.89
C GLU A 208 -0.61 28.31 -7.27
N ILE A 209 -0.25 27.23 -7.96
CA ILE A 209 0.42 27.34 -9.27
C ILE A 209 -0.57 27.51 -10.42
N ALA A 210 -1.78 26.98 -10.31
CA ALA A 210 -2.75 26.95 -11.38
C ALA A 210 -3.04 28.31 -12.04
N PRO A 211 -3.11 29.45 -11.33
CA PRO A 211 -3.29 30.77 -11.99
C PRO A 211 -2.18 31.13 -12.98
N ARG A 212 -0.93 30.69 -12.72
CA ARG A 212 0.22 30.95 -13.58
C ARG A 212 0.34 30.00 -14.76
N TYR A 213 -0.28 28.82 -14.65
CA TYR A 213 -0.22 27.73 -15.65
C TYR A 213 -1.61 27.29 -16.07
N PRO A 214 -2.29 28.05 -16.98
CA PRO A 214 -3.68 27.78 -17.36
C PRO A 214 -3.89 26.43 -18.06
N HIS A 215 -2.85 25.85 -18.61
CA HIS A 215 -2.85 24.51 -19.24
C HIS A 215 -2.60 23.36 -18.26
N ALA A 216 -2.37 23.66 -16.97
CA ALA A 216 -2.18 22.64 -15.96
C ALA A 216 -3.52 22.14 -15.40
N HIS A 217 -3.64 20.82 -15.26
CA HIS A 217 -4.80 20.11 -14.73
C HIS A 217 -4.39 19.17 -13.59
N LEU A 218 -5.30 18.95 -12.64
CA LEU A 218 -5.13 18.01 -11.55
C LEU A 218 -6.24 16.96 -11.57
N ILE A 219 -5.88 15.70 -11.50
CA ILE A 219 -6.81 14.59 -11.33
C ILE A 219 -6.59 13.99 -9.94
N LEU A 220 -7.63 14.01 -9.11
CA LEU A 220 -7.67 13.37 -7.80
C LEU A 220 -8.62 12.17 -7.85
N LEU A 221 -8.06 10.96 -7.93
CA LEU A 221 -8.84 9.73 -7.79
C LEU A 221 -8.95 9.38 -6.31
N GLY A 222 -9.99 8.61 -5.97
CA GLY A 222 -10.21 8.13 -4.62
C GLY A 222 -11.46 8.73 -3.98
N ASN A 223 -11.61 8.43 -2.69
CA ASN A 223 -12.67 8.92 -1.83
C ASN A 223 -12.14 8.97 -0.38
N GLY A 224 -12.84 9.63 0.52
CA GLY A 224 -12.45 9.67 1.94
C GLY A 224 -13.03 10.85 2.71
N SER A 225 -12.65 10.92 3.97
CA SER A 225 -13.17 11.90 4.94
C SER A 225 -12.86 13.34 4.56
N GLN A 226 -11.83 13.60 3.76
CA GLN A 226 -11.43 14.95 3.34
C GLN A 226 -12.16 15.48 2.10
N ALA A 227 -13.14 14.76 1.52
CA ALA A 227 -13.83 15.17 0.29
C ALA A 227 -14.38 16.62 0.36
N GLY A 228 -14.99 17.01 1.48
CA GLY A 228 -15.48 18.36 1.71
C GLY A 228 -14.36 19.41 1.79
N THR A 229 -13.26 19.07 2.45
CA THR A 229 -12.08 19.93 2.57
C THR A 229 -11.45 20.19 1.20
N LEU A 230 -11.28 19.16 0.38
CA LEU A 230 -10.72 19.28 -0.98
C LEU A 230 -11.55 20.21 -1.85
N ARG A 231 -12.87 19.99 -1.89
CA ARG A 231 -13.78 20.87 -2.65
C ARG A 231 -13.70 22.32 -2.18
N LYS A 232 -13.63 22.56 -0.87
CA LYS A 232 -13.51 23.91 -0.30
C LYS A 232 -12.21 24.60 -0.72
N ILE A 233 -11.06 23.89 -0.69
CA ILE A 233 -9.77 24.44 -1.12
C ILE A 233 -9.83 24.84 -2.60
N ILE A 234 -10.26 23.92 -3.47
CA ILE A 234 -10.30 24.08 -4.92
C ILE A 234 -11.28 25.21 -5.33
N SER A 235 -12.48 25.24 -4.72
CA SER A 235 -13.49 26.27 -5.00
C SER A 235 -13.02 27.67 -4.56
N LYS A 236 -12.41 27.77 -3.35
CA LYS A 236 -11.88 29.04 -2.85
C LYS A 236 -10.78 29.62 -3.75
N ALA A 237 -10.01 28.76 -4.38
CA ALA A 237 -8.95 29.17 -5.31
C ALA A 237 -9.46 29.46 -6.73
N GLY A 238 -10.74 29.20 -7.05
CA GLY A 238 -11.32 29.45 -8.36
C GLY A 238 -10.78 28.52 -9.47
N VAL A 239 -10.28 27.33 -9.12
CA VAL A 239 -9.64 26.40 -10.07
C VAL A 239 -10.47 25.12 -10.32
N LEU A 240 -11.75 25.15 -10.01
CA LEU A 240 -12.63 23.99 -10.05
C LEU A 240 -12.67 23.29 -11.43
N GLU A 241 -12.69 24.07 -12.53
CA GLU A 241 -12.74 23.52 -13.89
C GLU A 241 -11.45 22.80 -14.32
N ARG A 242 -10.36 23.00 -13.58
CA ARG A 242 -9.06 22.38 -13.83
C ARG A 242 -8.73 21.21 -12.89
N VAL A 243 -9.67 20.87 -11.99
CA VAL A 243 -9.51 19.76 -11.07
C VAL A 243 -10.62 18.74 -11.28
N SER A 244 -10.25 17.56 -11.73
CA SER A 244 -11.16 16.43 -11.90
C SER A 244 -11.15 15.55 -10.65
N MET A 245 -12.31 15.26 -10.10
CA MET A 245 -12.51 14.42 -8.91
C MET A 245 -13.54 13.31 -9.20
N PRO A 246 -13.20 12.32 -10.07
CA PRO A 246 -14.17 11.31 -10.52
C PRO A 246 -14.51 10.27 -9.45
N GLY A 247 -13.86 10.31 -8.29
CA GLY A 247 -14.08 9.34 -7.22
C GLY A 247 -13.13 8.14 -7.31
N GLN A 248 -13.52 7.05 -6.66
CA GLN A 248 -12.76 5.80 -6.69
C GLN A 248 -12.91 5.12 -8.06
N ILE A 249 -11.78 4.70 -8.63
CA ILE A 249 -11.71 4.03 -9.93
C ILE A 249 -11.31 2.57 -9.71
N GLY A 250 -12.01 1.65 -10.37
CA GLY A 250 -11.72 0.22 -10.32
C GLY A 250 -10.37 -0.13 -10.97
N PHE A 251 -9.78 -1.24 -10.51
CA PHE A 251 -8.43 -1.69 -10.90
C PHE A 251 -8.20 -1.69 -12.41
N GLN A 252 -9.17 -2.17 -13.18
CA GLN A 252 -9.06 -2.30 -14.64
C GLN A 252 -8.89 -0.96 -15.37
N ALA A 253 -9.45 0.11 -14.85
CA ALA A 253 -9.41 1.43 -15.47
C ALA A 253 -8.21 2.29 -15.02
N LEU A 254 -7.55 1.94 -13.91
CA LEU A 254 -6.44 2.72 -13.33
C LEU A 254 -5.31 3.01 -14.32
N PRO A 255 -4.82 2.06 -15.15
CA PRO A 255 -3.72 2.31 -16.08
C PRO A 255 -3.99 3.46 -17.05
N ARG A 256 -5.25 3.65 -17.45
CA ARG A 256 -5.64 4.76 -18.32
C ARG A 256 -5.33 6.12 -17.68
N TYR A 257 -5.60 6.28 -16.39
CA TYR A 257 -5.32 7.54 -15.68
C TYR A 257 -3.83 7.77 -15.49
N TYR A 258 -3.06 6.73 -15.15
CA TYR A 258 -1.60 6.86 -15.07
C TYR A 258 -1.00 7.25 -16.43
N ARG A 259 -1.47 6.67 -17.53
CA ARG A 259 -1.01 7.01 -18.88
C ARG A 259 -1.43 8.41 -19.32
N LEU A 260 -2.57 8.91 -18.85
CA LEU A 260 -3.04 10.26 -19.12
C LEU A 260 -2.17 11.32 -18.40
N ALA A 261 -1.62 11.00 -17.25
CA ALA A 261 -0.83 11.92 -16.44
C ALA A 261 0.55 12.18 -17.06
N ASP A 262 1.09 13.38 -16.83
CA ASP A 262 2.49 13.72 -17.08
C ASP A 262 3.33 13.42 -15.82
N VAL A 263 2.79 13.69 -14.64
CA VAL A 263 3.45 13.45 -13.35
C VAL A 263 2.45 12.89 -12.34
N TYR A 264 2.87 11.86 -11.61
CA TYR A 264 2.16 11.35 -10.45
C TYR A 264 2.58 12.09 -9.17
N VAL A 265 1.63 12.41 -8.30
CA VAL A 265 1.89 13.14 -7.05
C VAL A 265 1.33 12.37 -5.85
N SER A 266 2.15 12.21 -4.80
CA SER A 266 1.72 11.68 -3.51
C SER A 266 2.32 12.48 -2.36
N ALA A 267 1.46 13.02 -1.49
CA ALA A 267 1.85 13.82 -0.34
C ALA A 267 1.64 13.06 0.99
N SER A 268 1.75 11.72 0.96
CA SER A 268 1.53 10.88 2.13
C SER A 268 2.49 11.23 3.26
N HIS A 269 1.97 11.28 4.49
CA HIS A 269 2.75 11.49 5.71
C HIS A 269 3.38 10.19 6.25
N SER A 270 2.96 9.05 5.72
CA SER A 270 3.51 7.74 6.08
C SER A 270 3.25 6.75 4.96
N ASP A 271 4.31 6.12 4.49
CA ASP A 271 4.26 5.02 3.54
C ASP A 271 5.45 4.06 3.78
N GLY A 272 5.23 2.75 3.53
CA GLY A 272 6.31 1.81 3.23
C GLY A 272 6.68 1.95 1.75
N THR A 273 6.50 0.89 0.96
CA THR A 273 6.54 0.99 -0.49
C THR A 273 5.16 1.33 -1.04
N SER A 274 4.97 2.54 -1.54
CA SER A 274 3.70 2.98 -2.11
C SER A 274 3.40 2.26 -3.44
N ILE A 275 2.37 1.41 -3.45
CA ILE A 275 1.96 0.68 -4.67
C ILE A 275 1.53 1.65 -5.77
N SER A 276 0.77 2.68 -5.44
CA SER A 276 0.34 3.68 -6.43
C SER A 276 1.50 4.46 -7.06
N MET A 277 2.57 4.70 -6.31
CA MET A 277 3.82 5.24 -6.87
C MET A 277 4.46 4.24 -7.84
N LEU A 278 4.54 2.95 -7.46
CA LEU A 278 5.09 1.92 -8.33
C LEU A 278 4.24 1.72 -9.60
N GLU A 279 2.92 1.83 -9.51
CA GLU A 279 2.01 1.76 -10.67
C GLU A 279 2.25 2.94 -11.63
N ALA A 280 2.44 4.15 -11.11
CA ALA A 280 2.81 5.32 -11.91
C ALA A 280 4.16 5.13 -12.60
N MET A 281 5.17 4.68 -11.85
CA MET A 281 6.49 4.37 -12.37
C MET A 281 6.43 3.25 -13.43
N ALA A 282 5.60 2.22 -13.22
CA ALA A 282 5.35 1.15 -14.17
C ALA A 282 4.72 1.65 -15.48
N CYS A 283 3.87 2.67 -15.40
CA CYS A 283 3.31 3.36 -16.57
C CYS A 283 4.30 4.38 -17.19
N GLY A 284 5.55 4.42 -16.75
CA GLY A 284 6.57 5.31 -17.29
C GLY A 284 6.36 6.78 -16.91
N ARG A 285 5.80 7.07 -15.73
CA ARG A 285 5.57 8.45 -15.25
C ARG A 285 6.63 8.84 -14.23
N ALA A 286 7.11 10.08 -14.34
CA ALA A 286 7.87 10.71 -13.28
C ALA A 286 6.98 10.92 -12.05
N VAL A 287 7.58 10.92 -10.86
CA VAL A 287 6.83 11.03 -9.61
C VAL A 287 7.30 12.20 -8.75
N ILE A 288 6.39 12.85 -8.04
CA ILE A 288 6.65 13.82 -6.97
C ILE A 288 6.08 13.24 -5.69
N VAL A 289 6.92 12.92 -4.70
CA VAL A 289 6.46 12.27 -3.47
C VAL A 289 7.11 12.88 -2.24
N SER A 290 6.44 12.76 -1.08
CA SER A 290 6.98 13.20 0.21
C SER A 290 8.32 12.53 0.50
N ASP A 291 9.24 13.26 1.12
CA ASP A 291 10.56 12.76 1.52
C ASP A 291 10.48 11.85 2.75
N LEU A 292 9.97 10.64 2.53
CA LEU A 292 9.84 9.58 3.53
C LEU A 292 10.91 8.50 3.31
N PRO A 293 11.33 7.79 4.38
CA PRO A 293 12.32 6.73 4.27
C PRO A 293 11.96 5.66 3.21
N GLY A 294 10.68 5.24 3.12
CA GLY A 294 10.22 4.28 2.11
C GLY A 294 10.32 4.83 0.69
N ASN A 295 10.01 6.11 0.48
CA ASN A 295 10.11 6.76 -0.83
C ASN A 295 11.57 6.97 -1.28
N ARG A 296 12.49 7.24 -0.34
CA ARG A 296 13.94 7.35 -0.62
C ARG A 296 14.55 6.04 -1.12
N GLU A 297 13.92 4.89 -0.84
CA GLU A 297 14.36 3.59 -1.38
C GLU A 297 14.12 3.46 -2.89
N TRP A 298 13.26 4.31 -3.46
CA TRP A 298 12.83 4.29 -4.86
C TRP A 298 13.25 5.52 -5.64
N ILE A 299 13.28 6.68 -5.01
CA ILE A 299 13.45 7.95 -5.71
C ILE A 299 14.80 8.57 -5.36
N THR A 300 15.63 8.68 -6.37
CA THR A 300 16.79 9.57 -6.40
C THR A 300 16.36 10.86 -7.10
N PRO A 301 16.36 12.01 -6.42
CA PRO A 301 15.93 13.28 -7.01
C PRO A 301 16.61 13.55 -8.36
N GLY A 302 15.82 13.94 -9.35
CA GLY A 302 16.30 14.19 -10.71
C GLY A 302 16.47 12.96 -11.61
N GLN A 303 16.29 11.73 -11.08
CA GLN A 303 16.38 10.50 -11.88
C GLN A 303 15.00 9.88 -12.19
N GLN A 304 14.19 9.57 -11.17
CA GLN A 304 12.84 9.01 -11.33
C GLN A 304 11.75 10.05 -11.07
N GLY A 305 12.12 11.16 -10.45
CA GLY A 305 11.22 12.21 -10.02
C GLY A 305 11.85 13.10 -8.95
N TRP A 306 11.02 13.61 -8.04
CA TRP A 306 11.41 14.55 -6.99
C TRP A 306 10.88 14.14 -5.62
N LEU A 307 11.60 14.58 -4.59
CA LEU A 307 11.19 14.48 -3.19
C LEU A 307 10.97 15.89 -2.63
N PHE A 308 9.93 16.05 -1.81
CA PHE A 308 9.67 17.30 -1.07
C PHE A 308 9.48 17.01 0.42
N PRO A 309 9.79 17.96 1.33
CA PRO A 309 9.65 17.75 2.77
C PRO A 309 8.20 17.40 3.15
N ASP A 310 8.03 16.40 4.02
CA ASP A 310 6.70 15.96 4.46
C ASP A 310 5.90 17.11 5.08
N GLY A 311 4.66 17.29 4.62
CA GLY A 311 3.75 18.33 5.07
C GLY A 311 4.00 19.73 4.49
N ASP A 312 5.10 19.94 3.77
CA ASP A 312 5.43 21.21 3.13
C ASP A 312 4.78 21.33 1.74
N TRP A 313 3.52 21.78 1.73
CA TRP A 313 2.78 21.96 0.48
C TRP A 313 3.31 23.13 -0.38
N GLN A 314 4.04 24.12 0.19
CA GLN A 314 4.72 25.17 -0.57
C GLN A 314 5.89 24.58 -1.37
N ALA A 315 6.75 23.80 -0.74
CA ALA A 315 7.81 23.07 -1.44
C ALA A 315 7.24 22.13 -2.51
N LEU A 316 6.08 21.51 -2.25
CA LEU A 316 5.37 20.74 -3.26
C LEU A 316 4.94 21.61 -4.45
N ALA A 317 4.41 22.81 -4.21
CA ALA A 317 4.02 23.75 -5.25
C ALA A 317 5.22 24.15 -6.13
N ASP A 318 6.37 24.46 -5.52
CA ASP A 318 7.61 24.81 -6.23
C ASP A 318 8.08 23.66 -7.13
N ILE A 319 8.01 22.42 -6.63
CA ILE A 319 8.39 21.23 -7.42
C ILE A 319 7.38 20.93 -8.53
N MET A 320 6.09 21.14 -8.30
CA MET A 320 5.07 21.01 -9.36
C MET A 320 5.31 22.05 -10.47
N GLU A 321 5.67 23.30 -10.11
CA GLU A 321 6.04 24.34 -11.05
C GLU A 321 7.32 23.95 -11.83
N GLN A 322 8.34 23.47 -11.14
CA GLN A 322 9.57 22.96 -11.76
C GLN A 322 9.26 21.81 -12.76
N ALA A 323 8.36 20.92 -12.43
CA ALA A 323 7.98 19.82 -13.33
C ALA A 323 7.32 20.33 -14.63
N ILE A 324 6.49 21.38 -14.56
CA ILE A 324 5.91 22.04 -15.74
C ILE A 324 7.01 22.68 -16.58
N GLN A 325 7.93 23.42 -15.96
CA GLN A 325 9.02 24.13 -16.64
C GLN A 325 10.05 23.17 -17.27
N ARG A 326 10.23 21.99 -16.66
CA ARG A 326 11.19 20.98 -17.10
C ARG A 326 10.51 19.76 -17.74
N ARG A 327 9.49 20.01 -18.55
CA ARG A 327 8.76 18.95 -19.30
C ARG A 327 9.70 18.09 -20.15
N ASP A 328 10.80 18.66 -20.61
CA ASP A 328 11.86 17.98 -21.37
C ASP A 328 12.49 16.77 -20.63
N LEU A 329 12.46 16.77 -19.28
CA LEU A 329 13.02 15.72 -18.46
C LEU A 329 12.07 14.57 -18.17
N LEU A 330 10.76 14.78 -18.32
CA LEU A 330 9.74 13.83 -17.85
C LEU A 330 9.82 12.48 -18.54
N GLU A 331 10.06 12.46 -19.84
CA GLU A 331 10.24 11.21 -20.59
C GLU A 331 11.42 10.40 -20.06
N LYS A 332 12.56 11.06 -19.86
CA LYS A 332 13.78 10.41 -19.34
C LYS A 332 13.58 9.88 -17.93
N MET A 333 12.92 10.69 -17.06
CA MET A 333 12.61 10.29 -15.69
C MET A 333 11.62 9.12 -15.65
N GLY A 334 10.57 9.16 -16.46
CA GLY A 334 9.59 8.09 -16.58
C GLY A 334 10.20 6.77 -17.07
N GLN A 335 11.12 6.83 -18.04
CA GLN A 335 11.88 5.66 -18.48
C GLN A 335 12.78 5.10 -17.38
N ALA A 336 13.44 5.96 -16.60
CA ALA A 336 14.26 5.53 -15.47
C ALA A 336 13.39 4.92 -14.36
N ALA A 337 12.22 5.50 -14.08
CA ALA A 337 11.23 4.99 -13.16
C ALA A 337 10.74 3.60 -13.57
N ARG A 338 10.37 3.42 -14.84
CA ARG A 338 9.93 2.13 -15.40
C ARG A 338 11.00 1.06 -15.25
N ARG A 339 12.25 1.32 -15.66
CA ARG A 339 13.36 0.36 -15.51
C ARG A 339 13.55 -0.08 -14.07
N LEU A 340 13.50 0.85 -13.12
CA LEU A 340 13.67 0.53 -11.70
C LEU A 340 12.57 -0.40 -11.17
N VAL A 341 11.33 -0.18 -11.58
CA VAL A 341 10.20 -1.04 -11.20
C VAL A 341 10.29 -2.41 -11.86
N GLU A 342 10.70 -2.50 -13.14
CA GLU A 342 10.97 -3.77 -13.82
C GLU A 342 12.05 -4.59 -13.12
N GLU A 343 13.08 -3.93 -12.63
CA GLU A 343 14.16 -4.60 -11.90
C GLU A 343 13.73 -5.08 -10.52
N ARG A 344 12.97 -4.28 -9.75
CA ARG A 344 12.79 -4.48 -8.31
C ARG A 344 11.38 -4.84 -7.88
N ALA A 345 10.35 -4.50 -8.66
CA ALA A 345 8.95 -4.59 -8.24
C ALA A 345 8.05 -5.41 -9.17
N ASP A 346 8.62 -6.26 -10.00
CA ASP A 346 7.86 -7.22 -10.79
C ASP A 346 7.19 -8.25 -9.86
N TRP A 347 5.86 -8.27 -9.84
CA TRP A 347 5.09 -9.12 -8.93
C TRP A 347 5.38 -10.61 -9.10
N PRO A 348 5.36 -11.20 -10.31
CA PRO A 348 5.70 -12.61 -10.52
C PRO A 348 7.08 -13.00 -9.98
N ARG A 349 8.06 -12.11 -10.05
CA ARG A 349 9.43 -12.36 -9.53
C ARG A 349 9.51 -12.21 -8.01
N ASN A 350 8.68 -11.35 -7.42
CA ASN A 350 8.75 -11.03 -6.00
C ASN A 350 7.91 -11.98 -5.14
N PHE A 351 6.73 -12.35 -5.61
CA PHE A 351 5.80 -13.18 -4.84
C PHE A 351 6.41 -14.49 -4.32
N PRO A 352 7.22 -15.24 -5.09
CA PRO A 352 7.84 -16.49 -4.60
C PRO A 352 8.67 -16.32 -3.33
N LYS A 353 9.15 -15.11 -3.01
CA LYS A 353 9.88 -14.83 -1.76
C LYS A 353 9.01 -15.04 -0.51
N LEU A 354 7.68 -14.92 -0.63
CA LEU A 354 6.75 -15.22 0.46
C LEU A 354 6.89 -16.67 0.94
N TYR A 355 7.12 -17.61 0.03
CA TYR A 355 7.27 -19.04 0.35
C TYR A 355 8.51 -19.32 1.19
N GLN A 356 9.56 -18.51 1.12
CA GLN A 356 10.69 -18.60 2.01
C GLN A 356 10.27 -18.34 3.46
N ALA A 357 9.47 -17.31 3.71
CA ALA A 357 8.95 -17.03 5.06
C ALA A 357 8.03 -18.17 5.56
N MET A 358 7.18 -18.69 4.68
CA MET A 358 6.30 -19.82 5.01
C MET A 358 7.12 -21.10 5.30
N ALA A 359 8.16 -21.38 4.52
CA ALA A 359 9.02 -22.53 4.74
C ALA A 359 9.72 -22.48 6.12
N TRP A 360 10.19 -21.30 6.54
CA TRP A 360 10.74 -21.11 7.89
C TRP A 360 9.71 -21.30 9.00
N ALA A 361 8.44 -20.94 8.76
CA ALA A 361 7.38 -21.11 9.73
C ALA A 361 6.93 -22.58 9.84
N ILE A 362 6.88 -23.31 8.74
CA ILE A 362 6.47 -24.73 8.69
C ILE A 362 7.59 -25.63 9.21
N ASN A 363 8.86 -25.34 8.88
CA ASN A 363 10.02 -26.15 9.21
C ASN A 363 11.04 -25.35 10.05
N PRO A 364 10.78 -25.09 11.32
CA PRO A 364 11.62 -24.22 12.16
C PRO A 364 13.05 -24.73 12.41
N ALA A 365 13.34 -26.00 12.14
CA ALA A 365 14.65 -26.65 12.35
C ALA A 365 15.63 -26.50 11.16
N ARG A 366 15.27 -25.72 10.13
CA ARG A 366 16.17 -25.43 9.01
C ARG A 366 16.66 -24.00 9.03
#